data_60f1b6c79895cd417c5bace815af08ae
#
_entry.id   60f1b6c79895cd417c5bace815af08ae
#
_cell.length_a   1.000
_cell.length_b   1.000
_cell.length_c   1.000
_cell.angle_alpha   90.00
_cell.angle_beta   90.00
_cell.angle_gamma   90.00
#
_symmetry.space_group_name_H-M   'P 1'
#
loop_
_entity.id
_entity.type
_entity.pdbx_description
1 polymer ?
#
loop_
_entity_poly.entity_id
_entity_poly.type
_entity_poly.pdbx_seq_one_letter_code
_entity_poly.pdbx_strand_id
1 'polypeptide(L)'
;MSSLEIQKYDVIIIGAGISGLNCANKLTKGGLSVLVIEKSDSIGGRIKTDFIDGFQLNRGFHVLLTAYPEVKSTFVWEELSFKKFFSGCLIWTGSSMVELADPLKHPIRAIRHLIRPIGNFKDYLLLVYLWFIFKVRLQTRKDISTNDYFKKLGFSDLFITRFLRPFFSGVFLEHRLETSVEKFNETFKS
;
A
#
# COMPACT_ATOMS: atom_id res chain seq x y z
N MET A 1 -21.46 3.27 50.13
CA MET A 1 -20.97 2.30 49.14
C MET A 1 -21.83 2.50 47.91
N SER A 2 -21.32 3.18 46.88
CA SER A 2 -22.02 3.30 45.60
C SER A 2 -22.07 1.94 44.96
N SER A 3 -23.27 1.47 44.62
CA SER A 3 -23.48 0.25 43.83
C SER A 3 -22.74 0.43 42.52
N LEU A 4 -21.74 -0.41 42.28
CA LEU A 4 -21.11 -0.50 40.93
C LEU A 4 -22.18 -0.98 39.97
N GLU A 5 -22.74 -0.07 39.17
CA GLU A 5 -23.58 -0.45 38.03
C GLU A 5 -22.74 -1.24 37.01
N ILE A 6 -23.03 -2.52 36.88
CA ILE A 6 -22.39 -3.37 35.87
C ILE A 6 -22.96 -2.98 34.50
N GLN A 7 -22.18 -2.24 33.72
CA GLN A 7 -22.54 -1.90 32.37
C GLN A 7 -22.36 -3.12 31.46
N LYS A 8 -23.41 -3.54 30.77
CA LYS A 8 -23.40 -4.70 29.87
C LYS A 8 -23.26 -4.23 28.43
N TYR A 9 -22.44 -4.91 27.68
CA TYR A 9 -22.23 -4.70 26.24
C TYR A 9 -22.44 -6.02 25.51
N ASP A 10 -23.00 -5.95 24.28
CA ASP A 10 -23.15 -7.12 23.41
C ASP A 10 -21.81 -7.58 22.85
N VAL A 11 -20.90 -6.64 22.58
CA VAL A 11 -19.57 -6.93 22.00
C VAL A 11 -18.51 -6.06 22.64
N ILE A 12 -17.34 -6.67 22.92
CA ILE A 12 -16.13 -5.98 23.34
C ILE A 12 -15.08 -6.12 22.25
N ILE A 13 -14.53 -5.00 21.75
CA ILE A 13 -13.48 -4.93 20.75
C ILE A 13 -12.18 -4.50 21.40
N ILE A 14 -11.13 -5.26 21.21
CA ILE A 14 -9.80 -4.95 21.73
C ILE A 14 -8.97 -4.30 20.61
N GLY A 15 -8.60 -3.04 20.82
CA GLY A 15 -7.82 -2.21 19.92
C GLY A 15 -8.68 -1.24 19.09
N ALA A 16 -8.34 0.05 19.20
CA ALA A 16 -8.98 1.14 18.46
C ALA A 16 -8.16 1.60 17.24
N GLY A 17 -7.52 0.66 16.54
CA GLY A 17 -7.00 0.88 15.20
C GLY A 17 -8.13 0.90 14.16
N ILE A 18 -7.81 1.14 12.88
CA ILE A 18 -8.80 1.25 11.79
C ILE A 18 -9.74 0.04 11.71
N SER A 19 -9.22 -1.17 11.92
CA SER A 19 -10.01 -2.41 11.87
C SER A 19 -11.02 -2.48 13.01
N GLY A 20 -10.57 -2.18 14.26
CA GLY A 20 -11.45 -2.18 15.43
C GLY A 20 -12.52 -1.10 15.35
N LEU A 21 -12.16 0.09 14.91
CA LEU A 21 -13.11 1.20 14.74
C LEU A 21 -14.13 0.92 13.64
N ASN A 22 -13.72 0.33 12.51
CA ASN A 22 -14.64 -0.06 11.45
C ASN A 22 -15.58 -1.19 11.89
N CYS A 23 -15.07 -2.16 12.67
CA CYS A 23 -15.89 -3.21 13.27
C CYS A 23 -16.93 -2.60 14.22
N ALA A 24 -16.50 -1.72 15.14
CA ALA A 24 -17.39 -1.03 16.06
C ALA A 24 -18.50 -0.27 15.32
N ASN A 25 -18.13 0.50 14.30
CA ASN A 25 -19.09 1.26 13.49
C ASN A 25 -20.13 0.36 12.81
N LYS A 26 -19.72 -0.78 12.24
CA LYS A 26 -20.63 -1.73 11.62
C LYS A 26 -21.58 -2.38 12.62
N LEU A 27 -21.06 -2.80 13.78
CA LEU A 27 -21.87 -3.43 14.82
C LEU A 27 -22.87 -2.47 15.44
N THR A 28 -22.46 -1.24 15.73
CA THR A 28 -23.32 -0.19 16.26
C THR A 28 -24.43 0.19 15.27
N LYS A 29 -24.11 0.28 13.97
CA LYS A 29 -25.11 0.47 12.92
C LYS A 29 -26.09 -0.71 12.81
N GLY A 30 -25.66 -1.91 13.24
CA GLY A 30 -26.51 -3.09 13.36
C GLY A 30 -27.34 -3.15 14.65
N GLY A 31 -27.30 -2.12 15.49
CA GLY A 31 -28.08 -2.01 16.72
C GLY A 31 -27.45 -2.67 17.96
N LEU A 32 -26.20 -3.11 17.87
CA LEU A 32 -25.48 -3.72 19.00
C LEU A 32 -24.78 -2.66 19.87
N SER A 33 -24.78 -2.89 21.19
CA SER A 33 -23.99 -2.11 22.14
C SER A 33 -22.54 -2.58 22.12
N VAL A 34 -21.59 -1.67 21.88
CA VAL A 34 -20.18 -2.02 21.66
C VAL A 34 -19.29 -1.25 22.62
N LEU A 35 -18.35 -1.96 23.28
CA LEU A 35 -17.27 -1.37 24.04
C LEU A 35 -15.96 -1.56 23.26
N VAL A 36 -15.22 -0.48 23.01
CA VAL A 36 -13.87 -0.55 22.43
C VAL A 36 -12.85 -0.27 23.51
N ILE A 37 -11.89 -1.17 23.68
CA ILE A 37 -10.80 -1.05 24.66
C ILE A 37 -9.50 -0.81 23.89
N GLU A 38 -8.83 0.31 24.17
CA GLU A 38 -7.55 0.67 23.58
C GLU A 38 -6.45 0.72 24.66
N LYS A 39 -5.29 0.16 24.35
CA LYS A 39 -4.15 0.11 25.26
C LYS A 39 -3.41 1.47 25.35
N SER A 40 -3.37 2.19 24.23
CA SER A 40 -2.67 3.48 24.16
C SER A 40 -3.54 4.65 24.64
N ASP A 41 -2.96 5.81 24.75
CA ASP A 41 -3.59 7.06 25.17
C ASP A 41 -4.61 7.61 24.14
N SER A 42 -4.63 7.06 22.94
CA SER A 42 -5.46 7.56 21.85
C SER A 42 -5.73 6.50 20.77
N ILE A 43 -6.78 6.74 20.01
CA ILE A 43 -7.20 5.88 18.90
C ILE A 43 -6.30 6.07 17.67
N GLY A 44 -6.42 5.16 16.68
CA GLY A 44 -5.77 5.25 15.36
C GLY A 44 -4.73 4.16 15.11
N GLY A 45 -4.06 3.66 16.15
CA GLY A 45 -3.06 2.60 15.98
C GLY A 45 -1.93 2.98 15.01
N ARG A 46 -1.73 2.19 13.96
CA ARG A 46 -0.69 2.42 12.94
C ARG A 46 -0.95 3.60 12.01
N ILE A 47 -2.18 4.09 11.92
CA ILE A 47 -2.51 5.28 11.12
C ILE A 47 -2.50 6.57 11.94
N LYS A 48 -2.13 6.50 13.22
CA LYS A 48 -1.98 7.68 14.07
C LYS A 48 -0.83 8.55 13.60
N THR A 49 -1.04 9.85 13.65
CA THR A 49 -0.01 10.87 13.45
C THR A 49 0.31 11.52 14.80
N ASP A 50 1.56 11.53 15.17
CA ASP A 50 2.04 12.25 16.37
C ASP A 50 2.51 13.66 15.97
N PHE A 51 2.26 14.63 16.84
CA PHE A 51 2.73 16.00 16.69
C PHE A 51 3.85 16.24 17.71
N ILE A 52 5.08 16.35 17.22
CA ILE A 52 6.26 16.53 18.06
C ILE A 52 7.05 17.73 17.54
N ASP A 53 7.27 18.73 18.38
CA ASP A 53 8.04 19.95 18.06
C ASP A 53 7.58 20.65 16.76
N GLY A 54 6.26 20.64 16.49
CA GLY A 54 5.66 21.23 15.30
C GLY A 54 5.70 20.36 14.05
N PHE A 55 6.27 19.15 14.13
CA PHE A 55 6.29 18.18 13.03
C PHE A 55 5.16 17.16 13.15
N GLN A 56 4.61 16.76 12.00
CA GLN A 56 3.65 15.68 11.88
C GLN A 56 4.41 14.37 11.57
N LEU A 57 4.45 13.47 12.55
CA LEU A 57 5.15 12.18 12.43
C LEU A 57 4.14 11.04 12.32
N ASN A 58 4.01 10.49 11.14
CA ASN A 58 3.12 9.35 10.90
C ASN A 58 3.72 8.07 11.46
N ARG A 59 2.97 7.30 12.25
CA ARG A 59 3.41 6.02 12.82
C ARG A 59 3.52 4.91 11.79
N GLY A 60 2.91 5.07 10.63
CA GLY A 60 2.93 4.09 9.55
C GLY A 60 2.90 4.73 8.17
N PHE A 61 2.91 3.88 7.15
CA PHE A 61 2.82 4.31 5.76
C PHE A 61 1.39 4.77 5.46
N HIS A 62 1.20 6.04 5.14
CA HIS A 62 -0.10 6.67 4.96
C HIS A 62 -0.43 6.88 3.47
N VAL A 63 -0.37 5.82 2.67
CA VAL A 63 -0.90 5.83 1.31
C VAL A 63 -2.18 5.00 1.27
N LEU A 64 -3.27 5.63 0.86
CA LEU A 64 -4.56 4.97 0.72
C LEU A 64 -4.81 4.65 -0.75
N LEU A 65 -5.00 3.36 -1.05
CA LEU A 65 -5.42 2.90 -2.36
C LEU A 65 -6.94 3.04 -2.46
N THR A 66 -7.38 4.06 -3.20
CA THR A 66 -8.81 4.40 -3.32
C THR A 66 -9.62 3.42 -4.18
N ALA A 67 -8.93 2.44 -4.81
CA ALA A 67 -9.57 1.41 -5.62
C ALA A 67 -10.26 0.31 -4.79
N TYR A 68 -9.89 0.15 -3.51
CA TYR A 68 -10.52 -0.86 -2.64
C TYR A 68 -11.98 -0.54 -2.39
N PRO A 69 -12.92 -1.50 -2.63
CA PRO A 69 -14.34 -1.28 -2.39
C PRO A 69 -14.66 -0.92 -0.93
N GLU A 70 -13.96 -1.54 0.02
CA GLU A 70 -14.14 -1.33 1.46
C GLU A 70 -13.79 0.10 1.86
N VAL A 71 -12.80 0.69 1.22
CA VAL A 71 -12.38 2.08 1.45
C VAL A 71 -13.52 3.02 1.07
N LYS A 72 -14.18 2.78 -0.06
CA LYS A 72 -15.28 3.60 -0.54
C LYS A 72 -16.50 3.58 0.39
N SER A 73 -16.73 2.45 1.07
CA SER A 73 -17.87 2.28 1.97
C SER A 73 -17.59 2.67 3.42
N THR A 74 -16.31 2.82 3.79
CA THR A 74 -15.92 3.04 5.20
C THR A 74 -15.67 4.51 5.51
N PHE A 75 -15.12 5.27 4.56
CA PHE A 75 -14.71 6.65 4.81
C PHE A 75 -15.74 7.67 4.32
N VAL A 76 -15.90 8.74 5.08
CA VAL A 76 -16.62 9.96 4.66
C VAL A 76 -15.64 10.83 3.89
N TRP A 77 -15.68 10.74 2.56
CA TRP A 77 -14.68 11.32 1.67
C TRP A 77 -14.59 12.84 1.78
N GLU A 78 -15.71 13.48 2.02
CA GLU A 78 -15.85 14.93 2.13
C GLU A 78 -15.10 15.50 3.35
N GLU A 79 -14.94 14.69 4.39
CA GLU A 79 -14.23 15.07 5.62
C GLU A 79 -12.71 14.84 5.54
N LEU A 80 -12.25 14.13 4.49
CA LEU A 80 -10.85 13.76 4.35
C LEU A 80 -10.16 14.64 3.30
N SER A 81 -9.20 15.44 3.73
CA SER A 81 -8.39 16.28 2.84
C SER A 81 -7.35 15.47 2.07
N PHE A 82 -7.77 14.50 1.26
CA PHE A 82 -6.87 13.67 0.48
C PHE A 82 -6.05 14.48 -0.52
N LYS A 83 -4.75 14.18 -0.58
CA LYS A 83 -3.83 14.70 -1.59
C LYS A 83 -3.43 13.57 -2.53
N LYS A 84 -3.51 13.81 -3.84
CA LYS A 84 -3.02 12.86 -4.84
C LYS A 84 -1.49 12.92 -4.88
N PHE A 85 -0.86 11.75 -4.79
CA PHE A 85 0.56 11.65 -5.02
C PHE A 85 0.89 11.73 -6.51
N PHE A 86 2.09 12.18 -6.80
CA PHE A 86 2.69 12.06 -8.12
C PHE A 86 2.80 10.58 -8.49
N SER A 87 2.39 10.22 -9.73
CA SER A 87 2.49 8.84 -10.22
C SER A 87 3.92 8.53 -10.63
N GLY A 88 4.73 8.11 -9.68
CA GLY A 88 6.13 7.80 -9.86
C GLY A 88 6.83 7.58 -8.54
N CYS A 89 8.13 7.34 -8.58
CA CYS A 89 8.97 7.20 -7.40
C CYS A 89 10.36 7.78 -7.63
N LEU A 90 11.05 8.06 -6.53
CA LEU A 90 12.47 8.42 -6.53
C LEU A 90 13.28 7.19 -6.10
N ILE A 91 14.28 6.83 -6.90
CA ILE A 91 15.12 5.67 -6.69
C ILE A 91 16.54 6.14 -6.39
N TRP A 92 17.07 5.76 -5.24
CA TRP A 92 18.46 5.97 -4.89
C TRP A 92 19.34 4.89 -5.52
N THR A 93 20.28 5.28 -6.38
CA THR A 93 21.15 4.35 -7.12
C THR A 93 22.48 4.06 -6.41
N GLY A 94 22.69 4.60 -5.21
CA GLY A 94 23.94 4.55 -4.49
C GLY A 94 24.79 5.83 -4.67
N SER A 95 24.52 6.61 -5.71
CA SER A 95 25.26 7.86 -6.01
C SER A 95 24.36 9.04 -6.38
N SER A 96 23.16 8.77 -6.86
CA SER A 96 22.22 9.81 -7.28
C SER A 96 20.77 9.36 -7.14
N MET A 97 19.86 10.32 -7.06
CA MET A 97 18.41 10.08 -7.13
C MET A 97 17.97 10.06 -8.59
N VAL A 98 17.25 9.02 -8.96
CA VAL A 98 16.62 8.88 -10.28
C VAL A 98 15.11 8.86 -10.11
N GLU A 99 14.40 9.75 -10.82
CA GLU A 99 12.94 9.78 -10.83
C GLU A 99 12.44 8.75 -11.84
N LEU A 100 11.56 7.84 -11.44
CA LEU A 100 10.81 6.97 -12.33
C LEU A 100 9.35 7.43 -12.34
N ALA A 101 8.90 8.00 -13.45
CA ALA A 101 7.54 8.50 -13.63
C ALA A 101 6.69 7.56 -14.47
N ASP A 102 5.40 7.56 -14.22
CA ASP A 102 4.42 6.84 -15.04
C ASP A 102 4.42 7.45 -16.47
N PRO A 103 4.81 6.69 -17.51
CA PRO A 103 4.95 7.23 -18.86
C PRO A 103 3.61 7.65 -19.47
N LEU A 104 2.49 7.12 -19.03
CA LEU A 104 1.17 7.47 -19.54
C LEU A 104 0.67 8.79 -18.97
N LYS A 105 1.00 9.10 -17.72
CA LYS A 105 0.60 10.33 -17.06
C LYS A 105 1.62 11.46 -17.24
N HIS A 106 2.90 11.10 -17.35
CA HIS A 106 4.02 12.04 -17.39
C HIS A 106 5.04 11.70 -18.49
N PRO A 107 4.67 11.71 -19.79
CA PRO A 107 5.52 11.24 -20.88
C PRO A 107 6.85 12.01 -20.98
N ILE A 108 6.85 13.32 -20.79
CA ILE A 108 8.07 14.15 -20.83
C ILE A 108 9.04 13.79 -19.71
N ARG A 109 8.52 13.50 -18.52
CA ARG A 109 9.35 13.07 -17.39
C ARG A 109 9.89 11.66 -17.59
N ALA A 110 9.08 10.77 -18.16
CA ALA A 110 9.49 9.41 -18.48
C ALA A 110 10.70 9.36 -19.43
N ILE A 111 10.82 10.28 -20.39
CA ILE A 111 11.96 10.36 -21.32
C ILE A 111 13.27 10.61 -20.57
N ARG A 112 13.26 11.32 -19.44
CA ARG A 112 14.47 11.57 -18.63
C ARG A 112 15.11 10.29 -18.08
N HIS A 113 14.35 9.19 -17.97
CA HIS A 113 14.87 7.89 -17.52
C HIS A 113 15.84 7.28 -18.53
N LEU A 114 15.73 7.65 -19.81
CA LEU A 114 16.64 7.20 -20.86
C LEU A 114 18.06 7.79 -20.68
N ILE A 115 18.17 8.92 -19.98
CA ILE A 115 19.45 9.62 -19.74
C ILE A 115 20.17 9.03 -18.51
N ARG A 116 19.44 8.55 -17.52
CA ARG A 116 19.97 7.93 -16.29
C ARG A 116 19.24 6.60 -16.01
N PRO A 117 19.53 5.56 -16.77
CA PRO A 117 18.79 4.33 -16.71
C PRO A 117 19.07 3.56 -15.40
N ILE A 118 17.99 3.10 -14.76
CA ILE A 118 18.04 2.13 -13.64
C ILE A 118 18.17 0.69 -14.15
N GLY A 119 17.87 0.48 -15.43
CA GLY A 119 17.95 -0.77 -16.15
C GLY A 119 18.21 -0.53 -17.63
N ASN A 120 18.06 -1.54 -18.47
CA ASN A 120 18.19 -1.45 -19.92
C ASN A 120 16.84 -1.11 -20.57
N PHE A 121 16.84 -0.77 -21.85
CA PHE A 121 15.64 -0.42 -22.60
C PHE A 121 14.58 -1.53 -22.60
N LYS A 122 15.02 -2.80 -22.62
CA LYS A 122 14.12 -3.96 -22.53
C LYS A 122 13.33 -3.97 -21.22
N ASP A 123 13.94 -3.56 -20.11
CA ASP A 123 13.27 -3.53 -18.80
C ASP A 123 12.06 -2.57 -18.80
N TYR A 124 12.21 -1.43 -19.47
CA TYR A 124 11.11 -0.46 -19.61
C TYR A 124 9.98 -0.98 -20.51
N LEU A 125 10.32 -1.69 -21.59
CA LEU A 125 9.32 -2.36 -22.44
C LEU A 125 8.57 -3.45 -21.66
N LEU A 126 9.27 -4.20 -20.81
CA LEU A 126 8.67 -5.21 -19.94
C LEU A 126 7.76 -4.61 -18.87
N LEU A 127 8.05 -3.42 -18.34
CA LEU A 127 7.11 -2.70 -17.45
C LEU A 127 5.81 -2.33 -18.18
N VAL A 128 5.91 -1.82 -19.41
CA VAL A 128 4.73 -1.52 -20.23
C VAL A 128 3.94 -2.78 -20.53
N TYR A 129 4.63 -3.88 -20.85
CA TYR A 129 4.01 -5.19 -21.07
C TYR A 129 3.29 -5.72 -19.81
N LEU A 130 3.92 -5.64 -18.64
CA LEU A 130 3.28 -5.97 -17.37
C LEU A 130 2.02 -5.14 -17.14
N TRP A 131 2.11 -3.83 -17.31
CA TRP A 131 0.95 -2.95 -17.17
C TRP A 131 -0.20 -3.36 -18.12
N PHE A 132 0.12 -3.70 -19.38
CA PHE A 132 -0.86 -4.18 -20.35
C PHE A 132 -1.51 -5.50 -19.92
N ILE A 133 -0.73 -6.49 -19.47
CA ILE A 133 -1.23 -7.78 -18.97
C ILE A 133 -2.21 -7.55 -17.79
N PHE A 134 -1.87 -6.66 -16.87
CA PHE A 134 -2.75 -6.34 -15.75
C PHE A 134 -4.05 -5.70 -16.20
N LYS A 135 -3.97 -4.78 -17.15
CA LYS A 135 -5.15 -4.09 -17.68
C LYS A 135 -6.11 -5.05 -18.41
N VAL A 136 -5.59 -6.00 -19.19
CA VAL A 136 -6.40 -6.99 -19.92
C VAL A 136 -6.69 -8.26 -19.12
N ARG A 137 -6.30 -8.31 -17.84
CA ARG A 137 -6.52 -9.44 -16.93
C ARG A 137 -5.93 -10.78 -17.41
N LEU A 138 -4.94 -10.78 -18.29
CA LEU A 138 -4.18 -11.94 -18.70
C LEU A 138 -3.12 -12.25 -17.63
N GLN A 139 -3.49 -13.07 -16.64
CA GLN A 139 -2.63 -13.30 -15.49
C GLN A 139 -2.18 -14.77 -15.42
N THR A 140 -0.93 -14.95 -15.01
CA THR A 140 -0.38 -16.26 -14.73
C THR A 140 -0.86 -16.73 -13.35
N ARG A 141 -1.53 -17.88 -13.30
CA ARG A 141 -1.94 -18.57 -12.06
C ARG A 141 -0.91 -19.64 -11.65
N LYS A 142 0.36 -19.41 -11.90
CA LYS A 142 1.40 -20.38 -11.53
C LYS A 142 1.88 -20.07 -10.12
N ASP A 143 2.01 -21.09 -9.31
CA ASP A 143 2.60 -21.01 -7.98
C ASP A 143 4.13 -20.92 -8.09
N ILE A 144 4.60 -19.72 -8.42
CA ILE A 144 6.02 -19.37 -8.47
C ILE A 144 6.26 -18.10 -7.68
N SER A 145 7.48 -17.89 -7.21
CA SER A 145 7.85 -16.65 -6.53
C SER A 145 7.77 -15.45 -7.47
N THR A 146 7.46 -14.28 -6.93
CA THR A 146 7.47 -13.02 -7.70
C THR A 146 8.86 -12.76 -8.29
N ASN A 147 9.93 -13.11 -7.58
CA ASN A 147 11.30 -12.99 -8.08
C ASN A 147 11.56 -13.85 -9.31
N ASP A 148 11.13 -15.14 -9.28
CA ASP A 148 11.28 -16.03 -10.42
C ASP A 148 10.41 -15.61 -11.60
N TYR A 149 9.24 -15.06 -11.32
CA TYR A 149 8.38 -14.48 -12.35
C TYR A 149 9.06 -13.35 -13.09
N PHE A 150 9.69 -12.39 -12.39
CA PHE A 150 10.42 -11.29 -13.02
C PHE A 150 11.60 -11.80 -13.86
N LYS A 151 12.35 -12.78 -13.37
CA LYS A 151 13.43 -13.42 -14.14
C LYS A 151 12.90 -14.12 -15.38
N LYS A 152 11.81 -14.87 -15.28
CA LYS A 152 11.17 -15.56 -16.42
C LYS A 152 10.62 -14.59 -17.47
N LEU A 153 10.14 -13.41 -17.06
CA LEU A 153 9.76 -12.34 -17.98
C LEU A 153 10.98 -11.76 -18.71
N GLY A 154 12.18 -11.92 -18.16
CA GLY A 154 13.42 -11.48 -18.76
C GLY A 154 13.87 -10.10 -18.32
N PHE A 155 13.41 -9.61 -17.17
CA PHE A 155 13.99 -8.42 -16.52
C PHE A 155 15.46 -8.64 -16.20
N SER A 156 16.27 -7.59 -16.35
CA SER A 156 17.68 -7.64 -15.97
C SER A 156 17.84 -7.72 -14.44
N ASP A 157 18.88 -8.41 -13.98
CA ASP A 157 19.22 -8.50 -12.56
C ASP A 157 19.44 -7.10 -11.94
N LEU A 158 19.99 -6.20 -12.73
CA LEU A 158 20.20 -4.80 -12.33
C LEU A 158 18.87 -4.11 -12.01
N PHE A 159 17.89 -4.24 -12.89
CA PHE A 159 16.56 -3.63 -12.73
C PHE A 159 15.78 -4.29 -11.57
N ILE A 160 15.86 -5.61 -11.47
CA ILE A 160 15.28 -6.35 -10.34
C ILE A 160 15.86 -5.84 -9.02
N THR A 161 17.18 -5.70 -8.93
CA THR A 161 17.86 -5.34 -7.68
C THR A 161 17.67 -3.86 -7.32
N ARG A 162 17.69 -2.96 -8.29
CA ARG A 162 17.62 -1.51 -8.06
C ARG A 162 16.21 -0.98 -7.91
N PHE A 163 15.23 -1.62 -8.55
CA PHE A 163 13.86 -1.12 -8.55
C PHE A 163 12.84 -2.14 -8.07
N LEU A 164 12.69 -3.28 -8.78
CA LEU A 164 11.58 -4.18 -8.49
C LEU A 164 11.64 -4.75 -7.07
N ARG A 165 12.82 -5.21 -6.65
CA ARG A 165 12.97 -5.78 -5.31
C ARG A 165 12.77 -4.76 -4.20
N PRO A 166 13.42 -3.59 -4.15
CA PRO A 166 13.16 -2.59 -3.11
C PRO A 166 11.70 -2.15 -3.06
N PHE A 167 11.08 -1.92 -4.21
CA PHE A 167 9.69 -1.49 -4.31
C PHE A 167 8.73 -2.54 -3.76
N PHE A 168 8.82 -3.78 -4.25
CA PHE A 168 7.92 -4.85 -3.83
C PHE A 168 8.23 -5.39 -2.44
N SER A 169 9.47 -5.31 -1.97
CA SER A 169 9.79 -5.62 -0.57
C SER A 169 9.05 -4.70 0.40
N GLY A 170 8.88 -3.44 0.05
CA GLY A 170 8.04 -2.52 0.82
C GLY A 170 6.55 -2.87 0.79
N VAL A 171 6.05 -3.33 -0.36
CA VAL A 171 4.64 -3.71 -0.55
C VAL A 171 4.32 -5.03 0.17
N PHE A 172 5.19 -6.04 0.04
CA PHE A 172 4.96 -7.37 0.61
C PHE A 172 5.52 -7.55 2.02
N LEU A 173 6.31 -6.58 2.51
CA LEU A 173 7.04 -6.65 3.78
C LEU A 173 7.98 -7.87 3.83
N GLU A 174 8.57 -8.21 2.68
CA GLU A 174 9.39 -9.40 2.49
C GLU A 174 10.51 -9.10 1.45
N HIS A 175 11.79 -9.33 1.81
CA HIS A 175 12.94 -8.87 1.03
C HIS A 175 13.34 -9.77 -0.17
N ARG A 176 12.98 -11.04 -0.15
CA ARG A 176 13.41 -12.02 -1.16
C ARG A 176 12.49 -12.12 -2.36
N LEU A 177 11.28 -11.53 -2.27
CA LEU A 177 10.19 -11.65 -3.24
C LEU A 177 9.77 -13.12 -3.43
N GLU A 178 9.73 -13.89 -2.33
CA GLU A 178 9.22 -15.26 -2.29
C GLU A 178 7.68 -15.30 -2.34
N THR A 179 7.03 -14.16 -2.07
CA THR A 179 5.59 -13.98 -2.22
C THR A 179 5.13 -14.47 -3.59
N SER A 180 4.05 -15.26 -3.63
CA SER A 180 3.55 -15.87 -4.87
C SER A 180 3.17 -14.83 -5.92
N VAL A 181 3.32 -15.19 -7.19
CA VAL A 181 2.89 -14.33 -8.31
C VAL A 181 1.38 -14.10 -8.30
N GLU A 182 0.60 -15.00 -7.73
CA GLU A 182 -0.85 -14.80 -7.57
C GLU A 182 -1.15 -13.62 -6.65
N LYS A 183 -0.47 -13.53 -5.51
CA LYS A 183 -0.59 -12.38 -4.58
C LYS A 183 -0.09 -11.08 -5.21
N PHE A 184 1.01 -11.14 -5.96
CA PHE A 184 1.49 -10.03 -6.75
C PHE A 184 0.41 -9.52 -7.72
N ASN A 185 -0.24 -10.43 -8.46
CA ASN A 185 -1.32 -10.12 -9.39
C ASN A 185 -2.54 -9.48 -8.69
N GLU A 186 -2.93 -9.97 -7.53
CA GLU A 186 -4.03 -9.39 -6.73
C GLU A 186 -3.72 -7.95 -6.30
N THR A 187 -2.49 -7.71 -5.85
CA THR A 187 -2.06 -6.38 -5.40
C THR A 187 -2.07 -5.35 -6.53
N PHE A 188 -1.78 -5.77 -7.76
CA PHE A 188 -1.79 -4.90 -8.93
C PHE A 188 -3.16 -4.67 -9.56
N LYS A 189 -4.16 -5.45 -9.20
CA LYS A 189 -5.55 -5.26 -9.66
C LYS A 189 -6.27 -4.12 -8.94
N SER A 190 -5.82 -3.81 -7.74
CA SER A 190 -6.39 -2.77 -6.89
C SER A 190 -5.78 -1.41 -7.16
#